data_5b516574a9808f2ab69d0e4b68e28a1d
#
_entry.id   5b516574a9808f2ab69d0e4b68e28a1d
#
_cell.length_a   1.000
_cell.length_b   1.000
_cell.length_c   1.000
_cell.angle_alpha   90.00
_cell.angle_beta   90.00
_cell.angle_gamma   90.00
#
_symmetry.space_group_name_H-M   'P 1'
#
loop_
_entity.id
_entity.type
_entity.pdbx_description
1 polymer ?
#
loop_
_entity_poly.entity_id
_entity_poly.type
_entity_poly.pdbx_seq_one_letter_code
_entity_poly.pdbx_strand_id
1 'polypeptide(L)'
;MNDISHSSEIQRGNDESRQRLASDITPLQALRFSHLRGSDPEMHAILTSSQGLEGIRQALFRLLIERETELFSYGCEMESMERANPLHCIRILKNVFSRRNERRSGESTLYHLVEMAREGSDEVRQERKGLFLEIYMLSRGSLGKADIPIDSAPDFMGHDGREGARIRSDFLDKMAERCESRMRSYLSGLEPEVVKRREDSRRRILDLLGGSMDDWNDYHWHRRNVFAESSSISEIVDLTEDELTAIDLAVKNRLPFGITPYYLSLFDRDASRRWDHAVRAQVIPPLSYVNAVLSPRVHGPGDLDFMKEGQTSPIDLVTRRYPMIAILKPYNTCAQICVYCQRNWEIGNVTGAEQALASKESIEQALQWFREHPRVSEALITGGDPALMDDAILIDLLQSISDIKHVSRIRIGTRLPVVLPMRFTDGLVDTIGRFHRPPGQDLCLVTHFEHSYEITPEAVKAV
;
A
#
# COMPACT_ATOMS: atom_id res chain seq x y z
N MET A 1 -41.37 -5.08 19.31
CA MET A 1 -41.59 -5.44 17.91
C MET A 1 -41.25 -4.29 16.93
N ASN A 2 -40.39 -3.34 17.31
CA ASN A 2 -40.01 -2.19 16.47
C ASN A 2 -38.54 -2.11 16.06
N ASP A 3 -37.73 -3.15 16.30
CA ASP A 3 -36.26 -3.10 16.03
C ASP A 3 -35.86 -3.80 14.72
N ILE A 4 -36.75 -4.54 14.07
CA ILE A 4 -36.40 -5.31 12.84
C ILE A 4 -36.63 -4.48 11.57
N SER A 5 -37.48 -3.45 11.61
CA SER A 5 -37.76 -2.60 10.44
C SER A 5 -36.65 -1.58 10.16
N HIS A 6 -35.96 -1.08 11.20
CA HIS A 6 -34.89 -0.09 11.04
C HIS A 6 -33.60 -0.69 10.42
N SER A 7 -33.32 -1.95 10.74
CA SER A 7 -32.13 -2.65 10.19
C SER A 7 -32.28 -2.94 8.69
N SER A 8 -33.51 -3.22 8.21
CA SER A 8 -33.79 -3.51 6.80
C SER A 8 -33.79 -2.28 5.90
N GLU A 9 -34.16 -1.12 6.43
CA GLU A 9 -34.12 0.16 5.70
C GLU A 9 -32.70 0.69 5.58
N ILE A 10 -31.89 0.53 6.64
CA ILE A 10 -30.45 0.88 6.59
C ILE A 10 -29.68 -0.04 5.62
N GLN A 11 -30.01 -1.33 5.56
CA GLN A 11 -29.42 -2.26 4.59
C GLN A 11 -29.80 -1.94 3.14
N ARG A 12 -31.07 -1.62 2.86
CA ARG A 12 -31.50 -1.23 1.51
C ARG A 12 -30.89 0.11 1.06
N GLY A 13 -30.81 1.09 1.94
CA GLY A 13 -30.13 2.37 1.66
C GLY A 13 -28.63 2.20 1.37
N ASN A 14 -27.97 1.26 2.05
CA ASN A 14 -26.58 0.93 1.80
C ASN A 14 -26.37 0.22 0.45
N ASP A 15 -27.26 -0.67 0.04
CA ASP A 15 -27.15 -1.37 -1.24
C ASP A 15 -27.44 -0.45 -2.44
N GLU A 16 -28.40 0.45 -2.32
CA GLU A 16 -28.67 1.45 -3.36
C GLU A 16 -27.56 2.49 -3.48
N SER A 17 -26.96 2.90 -2.36
CA SER A 17 -25.79 3.78 -2.34
C SER A 17 -24.55 3.09 -2.92
N ARG A 18 -24.36 1.80 -2.63
CA ARG A 18 -23.28 0.96 -3.22
C ARG A 18 -23.44 0.79 -4.73
N GLN A 19 -24.67 0.64 -5.22
CA GLN A 19 -24.96 0.54 -6.66
C GLN A 19 -24.78 1.87 -7.39
N ARG A 20 -25.14 3.00 -6.77
CA ARG A 20 -24.92 4.34 -7.36
C ARG A 20 -23.44 4.73 -7.41
N LEU A 21 -22.66 4.45 -6.37
CA LEU A 21 -21.22 4.73 -6.35
C LEU A 21 -20.43 3.88 -7.35
N ALA A 22 -20.87 2.66 -7.63
CA ALA A 22 -20.29 1.83 -8.69
C ALA A 22 -20.61 2.38 -10.10
N SER A 23 -21.62 3.23 -10.26
CA SER A 23 -21.97 3.86 -11.53
C SER A 23 -21.20 5.16 -11.83
N ASP A 24 -20.69 5.85 -10.81
CA ASP A 24 -20.02 7.16 -10.97
C ASP A 24 -18.52 7.06 -11.28
N ILE A 25 -17.90 5.90 -11.04
CA ILE A 25 -16.55 5.60 -11.54
C ILE A 25 -16.73 4.91 -12.89
N THR A 26 -16.29 5.55 -13.96
CA THR A 26 -16.23 4.87 -15.27
C THR A 26 -15.50 3.54 -15.05
N PRO A 27 -16.18 2.38 -15.18
CA PRO A 27 -15.54 1.10 -14.93
C PRO A 27 -14.28 1.03 -15.79
N LEU A 28 -13.18 0.53 -15.23
CA LEU A 28 -11.91 0.40 -15.97
C LEU A 28 -12.12 -0.26 -17.33
N GLN A 29 -13.09 -1.17 -17.41
CA GLN A 29 -13.51 -1.85 -18.65
C GLN A 29 -14.17 -0.92 -19.68
N ALA A 30 -14.84 0.16 -19.24
CA ALA A 30 -15.52 1.12 -20.11
C ALA A 30 -14.66 2.33 -20.50
N LEU A 31 -13.40 2.37 -20.05
CA LEU A 31 -12.51 3.49 -20.33
C LEU A 31 -12.13 3.56 -21.82
N ARG A 32 -12.36 4.74 -22.42
CA ARG A 32 -12.12 5.03 -23.84
C ARG A 32 -11.14 6.19 -23.98
N PHE A 33 -10.37 6.22 -25.07
CA PHE A 33 -9.47 7.33 -25.36
C PHE A 33 -10.22 8.65 -25.57
N SER A 34 -11.44 8.59 -26.11
CA SER A 34 -12.33 9.73 -26.27
C SER A 34 -12.74 10.42 -24.97
N HIS A 35 -12.64 9.74 -23.82
CA HIS A 35 -12.88 10.39 -22.51
C HIS A 35 -11.87 11.50 -22.25
N LEU A 36 -10.62 11.35 -22.70
CA LEU A 36 -9.63 12.41 -22.61
C LEU A 36 -10.03 13.61 -23.49
N ARG A 37 -10.56 13.35 -24.68
CA ARG A 37 -11.07 14.42 -25.57
C ARG A 37 -12.19 15.23 -24.91
N GLY A 38 -13.09 14.56 -24.19
CA GLY A 38 -14.21 15.23 -23.49
C GLY A 38 -13.76 16.03 -22.28
N SER A 39 -12.77 15.55 -21.55
CA SER A 39 -12.32 16.18 -20.30
C SER A 39 -11.19 17.19 -20.50
N ASP A 40 -10.29 16.95 -21.43
CA ASP A 40 -9.12 17.78 -21.76
C ASP A 40 -8.86 17.81 -23.27
N PRO A 41 -9.62 18.63 -24.03
CA PRO A 41 -9.49 18.72 -25.48
C PRO A 41 -8.10 19.15 -25.94
N GLU A 42 -7.42 20.03 -25.19
CA GLU A 42 -6.10 20.55 -25.53
C GLU A 42 -5.02 19.46 -25.46
N MET A 43 -4.98 18.74 -24.34
CA MET A 43 -4.05 17.61 -24.19
C MET A 43 -4.32 16.54 -25.25
N HIS A 44 -5.58 16.22 -25.50
CA HIS A 44 -5.97 15.27 -26.54
C HIS A 44 -5.47 15.72 -27.93
N ALA A 45 -5.67 17.00 -28.30
CA ALA A 45 -5.24 17.54 -29.59
C ALA A 45 -3.71 17.47 -29.77
N ILE A 46 -2.96 17.74 -28.70
CA ILE A 46 -1.50 17.62 -28.72
C ILE A 46 -1.07 16.16 -28.95
N LEU A 47 -1.65 15.21 -28.21
CA LEU A 47 -1.32 13.78 -28.30
C LEU A 47 -1.66 13.19 -29.68
N THR A 48 -2.74 13.66 -30.31
CA THR A 48 -3.18 13.19 -31.66
C THR A 48 -2.52 13.95 -32.81
N SER A 49 -1.68 14.95 -32.53
CA SER A 49 -1.00 15.73 -33.54
C SER A 49 -0.02 14.89 -34.36
N SER A 50 0.28 15.34 -35.60
CA SER A 50 1.26 14.69 -36.50
C SER A 50 2.73 14.92 -36.13
N GLN A 51 2.99 15.67 -35.04
CA GLN A 51 4.34 15.98 -34.56
C GLN A 51 5.09 14.72 -34.10
N GLY A 52 6.43 14.76 -34.15
CA GLY A 52 7.25 13.73 -33.54
C GLY A 52 7.15 13.76 -32.00
N LEU A 53 7.56 12.66 -31.34
CA LEU A 53 7.43 12.49 -29.89
C LEU A 53 8.00 13.68 -29.08
N GLU A 54 9.11 14.25 -29.53
CA GLU A 54 9.74 15.38 -28.87
C GLU A 54 8.94 16.69 -29.05
N GLY A 55 8.37 16.90 -30.23
CA GLY A 55 7.47 18.03 -30.47
C GLY A 55 6.23 17.97 -29.60
N ILE A 56 5.64 16.78 -29.46
CA ILE A 56 4.50 16.53 -28.56
C ILE A 56 4.91 16.80 -27.11
N ARG A 57 6.08 16.31 -26.67
CA ARG A 57 6.60 16.57 -25.32
C ARG A 57 6.69 18.07 -25.04
N GLN A 58 7.29 18.84 -25.94
CA GLN A 58 7.44 20.29 -25.79
C GLN A 58 6.09 21.00 -25.76
N ALA A 59 5.14 20.56 -26.57
CA ALA A 59 3.78 21.13 -26.59
C ALA A 59 3.05 20.86 -25.26
N LEU A 60 3.13 19.62 -24.74
CA LEU A 60 2.56 19.28 -23.43
C LEU A 60 3.21 20.07 -22.28
N PHE A 61 4.53 20.25 -22.31
CA PHE A 61 5.20 21.07 -21.28
C PHE A 61 4.75 22.54 -21.35
N ARG A 62 4.59 23.12 -22.53
CA ARG A 62 4.04 24.48 -22.67
C ARG A 62 2.63 24.55 -22.10
N LEU A 63 1.74 23.66 -22.49
CA LEU A 63 0.38 23.60 -21.95
C LEU A 63 0.37 23.52 -20.41
N LEU A 64 1.19 22.65 -19.84
CA LEU A 64 1.26 22.48 -18.38
C LEU A 64 1.88 23.70 -17.67
N ILE A 65 2.80 24.41 -18.31
CA ILE A 65 3.35 25.66 -17.79
C ILE A 65 2.31 26.78 -17.85
N GLU A 66 1.56 26.89 -18.92
CA GLU A 66 0.47 27.84 -19.08
C GLU A 66 -0.59 27.64 -17.98
N ARG A 67 -1.05 26.42 -17.77
CA ARG A 67 -1.98 26.07 -16.68
C ARG A 67 -1.42 26.41 -15.30
N GLU A 68 -0.13 26.11 -15.04
CA GLU A 68 0.51 26.46 -13.78
C GLU A 68 0.56 27.99 -13.59
N THR A 69 0.86 28.74 -14.65
CA THR A 69 0.90 30.20 -14.61
C THR A 69 -0.48 30.80 -14.34
N GLU A 70 -1.53 30.26 -14.96
CA GLU A 70 -2.92 30.68 -14.74
C GLU A 70 -3.34 30.53 -13.27
N LEU A 71 -2.94 29.42 -12.62
CA LEU A 71 -3.22 29.19 -11.20
C LEU A 71 -2.60 30.23 -10.26
N PHE A 72 -1.54 30.93 -10.70
CA PHE A 72 -0.90 32.01 -9.94
C PHE A 72 -1.33 33.42 -10.39
N SER A 73 -2.16 33.53 -11.43
CA SER A 73 -2.64 34.83 -11.92
C SER A 73 -3.66 35.44 -10.95
N TYR A 74 -3.74 36.78 -10.97
CA TYR A 74 -4.76 37.54 -10.23
C TYR A 74 -6.20 37.27 -10.70
N GLY A 75 -6.37 36.79 -11.93
CA GLY A 75 -7.68 36.38 -12.50
C GLY A 75 -8.08 34.92 -12.25
N CYS A 76 -7.32 34.21 -11.44
CA CYS A 76 -7.67 32.82 -11.14
C CYS A 76 -8.88 32.77 -10.18
N GLU A 77 -9.96 32.18 -10.65
CA GLU A 77 -11.21 32.02 -9.89
C GLU A 77 -11.10 31.01 -8.74
N MET A 78 -10.08 30.14 -8.73
CA MET A 78 -9.87 29.18 -7.65
C MET A 78 -9.27 29.83 -6.42
N GLU A 79 -9.80 29.47 -5.26
CA GLU A 79 -9.21 29.81 -3.97
C GLU A 79 -7.83 29.19 -3.77
N SER A 80 -6.97 29.81 -2.97
CA SER A 80 -5.57 29.40 -2.81
C SER A 80 -5.42 27.96 -2.33
N MET A 81 -6.31 27.48 -1.46
CA MET A 81 -6.30 26.08 -1.00
C MET A 81 -6.71 25.08 -2.08
N GLU A 82 -7.58 25.48 -2.98
CA GLU A 82 -8.08 24.66 -4.08
C GLU A 82 -7.07 24.51 -5.20
N ARG A 83 -6.15 25.46 -5.35
CA ARG A 83 -5.05 25.42 -6.33
C ARG A 83 -4.01 24.33 -6.05
N ALA A 84 -3.96 23.82 -4.81
CA ALA A 84 -2.95 22.84 -4.42
C ALA A 84 -3.05 21.54 -5.23
N ASN A 85 -4.26 21.00 -5.43
CA ASN A 85 -4.45 19.77 -6.19
C ASN A 85 -4.10 19.91 -7.68
N PRO A 86 -4.59 20.93 -8.41
CA PRO A 86 -4.14 21.20 -9.78
C PRO A 86 -2.64 21.36 -9.93
N LEU A 87 -1.99 22.09 -9.03
CA LEU A 87 -0.53 22.25 -9.02
C LEU A 87 0.21 20.91 -8.84
N HIS A 88 -0.27 20.04 -7.97
CA HIS A 88 0.30 18.69 -7.78
C HIS A 88 0.13 17.86 -9.03
N CYS A 89 -1.06 17.82 -9.64
CA CYS A 89 -1.32 17.09 -10.87
C CYS A 89 -0.43 17.56 -12.03
N ILE A 90 -0.27 18.88 -12.20
CA ILE A 90 0.63 19.46 -13.20
C ILE A 90 2.08 19.02 -12.97
N ARG A 91 2.56 19.06 -11.73
CA ARG A 91 3.92 18.64 -11.37
C ARG A 91 4.16 17.16 -11.65
N ILE A 92 3.18 16.32 -11.34
CA ILE A 92 3.25 14.88 -11.62
C ILE A 92 3.28 14.64 -13.14
N LEU A 93 2.39 15.27 -13.91
CA LEU A 93 2.39 15.16 -15.37
C LEU A 93 3.72 15.61 -16.00
N LYS A 94 4.27 16.76 -15.57
CA LYS A 94 5.60 17.22 -16.01
C LYS A 94 6.69 16.20 -15.71
N ASN A 95 6.65 15.57 -14.52
CA ASN A 95 7.62 14.54 -14.15
C ASN A 95 7.46 13.29 -15.03
N VAL A 96 6.23 12.78 -15.16
CA VAL A 96 5.91 11.57 -15.92
C VAL A 96 6.32 11.71 -17.40
N PHE A 97 6.09 12.87 -18.02
CA PHE A 97 6.46 13.13 -19.42
C PHE A 97 7.93 13.52 -19.62
N SER A 98 8.72 13.62 -18.56
CA SER A 98 10.11 14.05 -18.62
C SER A 98 11.05 12.94 -19.15
N ARG A 99 12.08 13.34 -19.90
CA ARG A 99 13.17 12.43 -20.29
C ARG A 99 13.93 11.84 -19.09
N ARG A 100 13.91 12.53 -17.95
CA ARG A 100 14.51 12.04 -16.71
C ARG A 100 13.77 10.82 -16.19
N ASN A 101 12.43 10.86 -16.22
CA ASN A 101 11.60 9.73 -15.85
C ASN A 101 11.80 8.54 -16.79
N GLU A 102 11.78 8.77 -18.10
CA GLU A 102 12.03 7.72 -19.10
C GLU A 102 13.37 7.00 -18.89
N ARG A 103 14.44 7.77 -18.61
CA ARG A 103 15.75 7.16 -18.31
C ARG A 103 15.77 6.35 -17.02
N ARG A 104 14.92 6.68 -16.05
CA ARG A 104 14.84 5.98 -14.77
C ARG A 104 13.98 4.73 -14.83
N SER A 105 12.83 4.82 -15.52
CA SER A 105 11.90 3.70 -15.68
C SER A 105 12.31 2.71 -16.77
N GLY A 106 13.14 3.16 -17.71
CA GLY A 106 13.47 2.40 -18.92
C GLY A 106 12.37 2.42 -19.99
N GLU A 107 11.26 3.12 -19.72
CA GLU A 107 10.09 3.20 -20.61
C GLU A 107 9.59 4.63 -20.75
N SER A 108 8.93 4.94 -21.87
CA SER A 108 8.33 6.24 -22.12
C SER A 108 6.81 6.18 -22.01
N THR A 109 6.26 6.71 -20.93
CA THR A 109 4.81 6.90 -20.77
C THR A 109 4.23 7.71 -21.94
N LEU A 110 4.94 8.77 -22.36
CA LEU A 110 4.51 9.60 -23.47
C LEU A 110 4.43 8.82 -24.78
N TYR A 111 5.41 7.96 -25.05
CA TYR A 111 5.39 7.11 -26.24
C TYR A 111 4.14 6.21 -26.26
N HIS A 112 3.82 5.57 -25.17
CA HIS A 112 2.63 4.72 -25.07
C HIS A 112 1.32 5.48 -25.25
N LEU A 113 1.23 6.72 -24.75
CA LEU A 113 0.04 7.57 -24.97
C LEU A 113 -0.10 7.98 -26.43
N VAL A 114 1.01 8.35 -27.08
CA VAL A 114 1.01 8.73 -28.49
C VAL A 114 0.69 7.53 -29.39
N GLU A 115 1.17 6.33 -29.04
CA GLU A 115 0.76 5.10 -29.75
C GLU A 115 -0.75 4.89 -29.64
N MET A 116 -1.32 4.94 -28.43
CA MET A 116 -2.77 4.81 -28.26
C MET A 116 -3.54 5.86 -29.05
N ALA A 117 -3.05 7.09 -29.08
CA ALA A 117 -3.67 8.18 -29.84
C ALA A 117 -3.65 7.94 -31.36
N ARG A 118 -2.64 7.22 -31.87
CA ARG A 118 -2.42 6.96 -33.33
C ARG A 118 -3.03 5.65 -33.81
N GLU A 119 -3.30 4.71 -32.91
CA GLU A 119 -3.94 3.43 -33.27
C GLU A 119 -5.33 3.60 -33.86
N GLY A 120 -5.93 4.77 -33.77
CA GLY A 120 -7.25 5.09 -34.31
C GLY A 120 -8.41 4.32 -33.69
N SER A 121 -8.13 3.47 -32.71
CA SER A 121 -9.13 2.78 -31.90
C SER A 121 -9.47 3.62 -30.66
N ASP A 122 -10.76 3.80 -30.43
CA ASP A 122 -11.22 4.44 -29.18
C ASP A 122 -11.07 3.52 -27.96
N GLU A 123 -10.88 2.23 -28.20
CA GLU A 123 -10.71 1.24 -27.13
C GLU A 123 -9.26 1.20 -26.62
N VAL A 124 -9.09 1.41 -25.32
CA VAL A 124 -7.79 1.29 -24.67
C VAL A 124 -7.51 -0.20 -24.40
N ARG A 125 -6.34 -0.69 -24.82
CA ARG A 125 -5.94 -2.08 -24.58
C ARG A 125 -5.89 -2.39 -23.10
N GLN A 126 -6.26 -3.60 -22.71
CA GLN A 126 -6.40 -4.01 -21.30
C GLN A 126 -5.12 -3.76 -20.49
N GLU A 127 -3.96 -4.09 -21.04
CA GLU A 127 -2.66 -3.91 -20.40
C GLU A 127 -2.26 -2.44 -20.18
N ARG A 128 -2.91 -1.51 -20.90
CA ARG A 128 -2.63 -0.06 -20.80
C ARG A 128 -3.73 0.74 -20.10
N LYS A 129 -4.82 0.10 -19.71
CA LYS A 129 -5.96 0.79 -19.08
C LYS A 129 -5.58 1.49 -17.79
N GLY A 130 -4.75 0.87 -16.95
CA GLY A 130 -4.28 1.49 -15.72
C GLY A 130 -3.45 2.75 -15.96
N LEU A 131 -2.50 2.67 -16.89
CA LEU A 131 -1.69 3.83 -17.29
C LEU A 131 -2.57 4.97 -17.82
N PHE A 132 -3.50 4.63 -18.71
CA PHE A 132 -4.39 5.64 -19.30
C PHE A 132 -5.31 6.28 -18.26
N LEU A 133 -5.87 5.48 -17.35
CA LEU A 133 -6.70 5.98 -16.23
C LEU A 133 -5.94 7.00 -15.39
N GLU A 134 -4.70 6.68 -15.00
CA GLU A 134 -3.87 7.58 -14.20
C GLU A 134 -3.63 8.91 -14.90
N ILE A 135 -3.25 8.89 -16.18
CA ILE A 135 -3.04 10.11 -16.97
C ILE A 135 -4.34 10.89 -17.17
N TYR A 136 -5.45 10.19 -17.40
CA TYR A 136 -6.77 10.80 -17.51
C TYR A 136 -7.18 11.53 -16.24
N MET A 137 -6.99 10.91 -15.08
CA MET A 137 -7.31 11.51 -13.79
C MET A 137 -6.38 12.68 -13.46
N LEU A 138 -5.08 12.56 -13.72
CA LEU A 138 -4.12 13.66 -13.56
C LEU A 138 -4.43 14.85 -14.49
N SER A 139 -4.84 14.57 -15.72
CA SER A 139 -5.27 15.60 -16.68
C SER A 139 -6.48 16.37 -16.14
N ARG A 140 -7.52 15.67 -15.71
CA ARG A 140 -8.69 16.28 -15.04
C ARG A 140 -8.29 17.09 -13.80
N GLY A 141 -7.44 16.51 -12.97
CA GLY A 141 -6.93 17.19 -11.77
C GLY A 141 -6.18 18.49 -12.11
N SER A 142 -5.39 18.51 -13.21
CA SER A 142 -4.68 19.72 -13.66
C SER A 142 -5.60 20.87 -14.08
N LEU A 143 -6.87 20.55 -14.38
CA LEU A 143 -7.94 21.49 -14.71
C LEU A 143 -8.83 21.84 -13.53
N GLY A 144 -8.48 21.39 -12.31
CA GLY A 144 -9.34 21.54 -11.13
C GLY A 144 -10.56 20.60 -11.12
N LYS A 145 -10.64 19.66 -12.05
CA LYS A 145 -11.74 18.68 -12.19
C LYS A 145 -11.33 17.33 -11.58
N ALA A 146 -10.91 17.33 -10.30
CA ALA A 146 -10.54 16.09 -9.60
C ALA A 146 -11.74 15.14 -9.43
N ASP A 147 -11.55 14.01 -8.73
CA ASP A 147 -12.49 12.89 -8.55
C ASP A 147 -13.89 13.23 -8.04
N ILE A 148 -14.07 14.39 -7.45
CA ILE A 148 -15.38 14.90 -7.13
C ILE A 148 -15.76 15.75 -8.34
N PRO A 149 -16.60 15.24 -9.25
CA PRO A 149 -16.95 15.96 -10.46
C PRO A 149 -17.68 17.25 -10.06
N ILE A 150 -16.98 18.35 -10.23
CA ILE A 150 -17.55 19.68 -10.17
C ILE A 150 -17.76 20.06 -11.64
N ASP A 151 -18.99 19.88 -12.13
CA ASP A 151 -19.32 20.22 -13.52
C ASP A 151 -19.42 21.74 -13.73
N SER A 152 -19.45 22.52 -12.64
CA SER A 152 -19.45 23.97 -12.59
C SER A 152 -18.56 24.47 -11.47
N ALA A 153 -18.14 25.75 -11.54
CA ALA A 153 -17.50 26.39 -10.41
C ALA A 153 -18.42 26.32 -9.16
N PRO A 154 -17.86 26.04 -7.98
CA PRO A 154 -18.68 26.00 -6.75
C PRO A 154 -19.34 27.35 -6.50
N ASP A 155 -20.60 27.33 -6.04
CA ASP A 155 -21.42 28.53 -5.81
C ASP A 155 -20.73 29.56 -4.89
N PHE A 156 -19.93 29.09 -3.92
CA PHE A 156 -19.22 30.00 -3.01
C PHE A 156 -18.18 30.91 -3.69
N MET A 157 -17.73 30.56 -4.90
CA MET A 157 -16.76 31.39 -5.65
C MET A 157 -17.36 32.69 -6.17
N GLY A 158 -18.69 32.81 -6.19
CA GLY A 158 -19.42 34.04 -6.51
C GLY A 158 -19.74 34.95 -5.30
N HIS A 159 -19.30 34.55 -4.10
CA HIS A 159 -19.63 35.23 -2.85
C HIS A 159 -18.41 35.59 -2.02
N ASP A 160 -18.41 36.81 -1.44
CA ASP A 160 -17.31 37.28 -0.61
C ASP A 160 -17.61 37.24 0.89
N GLY A 161 -16.56 37.33 1.70
CA GLY A 161 -16.65 37.52 3.13
C GLY A 161 -17.35 36.38 3.87
N ARG A 162 -18.18 36.73 4.85
CA ARG A 162 -18.83 35.73 5.72
C ARG A 162 -19.91 34.93 5.00
N GLU A 163 -20.56 35.50 3.99
CA GLU A 163 -21.55 34.79 3.19
C GLU A 163 -20.90 33.70 2.36
N GLY A 164 -19.82 34.03 1.63
CA GLY A 164 -19.03 33.06 0.90
C GLY A 164 -18.48 31.94 1.81
N ALA A 165 -18.01 32.30 3.02
CA ALA A 165 -17.54 31.31 4.00
C ALA A 165 -18.61 30.34 4.47
N ARG A 166 -19.86 30.77 4.63
CA ARG A 166 -20.98 29.90 4.99
C ARG A 166 -21.35 28.94 3.86
N ILE A 167 -21.51 29.47 2.64
CA ILE A 167 -21.82 28.67 1.45
C ILE A 167 -20.69 27.64 1.21
N ARG A 168 -19.44 28.05 1.43
CA ARG A 168 -18.29 27.13 1.36
C ARG A 168 -18.36 26.02 2.42
N SER A 169 -18.74 26.34 3.66
CA SER A 169 -18.90 25.35 4.72
C SER A 169 -19.95 24.29 4.34
N ASP A 170 -21.12 24.71 3.84
CA ASP A 170 -22.17 23.82 3.39
C ASP A 170 -21.72 22.94 2.20
N PHE A 171 -20.91 23.49 1.31
CA PHE A 171 -20.30 22.74 0.21
C PHE A 171 -19.32 21.69 0.73
N LEU A 172 -18.46 22.05 1.70
CA LEU A 172 -17.52 21.11 2.30
C LEU A 172 -18.21 19.99 3.06
N ASP A 173 -19.35 20.26 3.72
CA ASP A 173 -20.17 19.23 4.36
C ASP A 173 -20.70 18.21 3.33
N LYS A 174 -21.20 18.68 2.19
CA LYS A 174 -21.61 17.80 1.09
C LYS A 174 -20.45 16.98 0.53
N MET A 175 -19.26 17.57 0.46
CA MET A 175 -18.05 16.83 0.06
C MET A 175 -17.67 15.77 1.09
N ALA A 176 -17.74 16.10 2.38
CA ALA A 176 -17.47 15.17 3.47
C ALA A 176 -18.43 13.97 3.42
N GLU A 177 -19.74 14.21 3.22
CA GLU A 177 -20.73 13.14 3.05
C GLU A 177 -20.39 12.20 1.88
N ARG A 178 -19.95 12.77 0.74
CA ARG A 178 -19.49 11.97 -0.42
C ARG A 178 -18.25 11.14 -0.09
N CYS A 179 -17.27 11.74 0.57
CA CYS A 179 -16.05 11.05 1.01
C CYS A 179 -16.40 9.91 1.98
N GLU A 180 -17.24 10.18 2.99
CA GLU A 180 -17.70 9.15 3.93
C GLU A 180 -18.45 8.01 3.22
N SER A 181 -19.34 8.34 2.28
CA SER A 181 -20.06 7.33 1.49
C SER A 181 -19.08 6.45 0.71
N ARG A 182 -18.05 7.04 0.11
CA ARG A 182 -16.99 6.30 -0.60
C ARG A 182 -16.17 5.43 0.36
N MET A 183 -15.78 5.97 1.51
CA MET A 183 -15.05 5.21 2.53
C MET A 183 -15.88 4.02 3.06
N ARG A 184 -17.17 4.21 3.27
CA ARG A 184 -18.10 3.15 3.70
C ARG A 184 -18.34 2.07 2.64
N SER A 185 -17.98 2.32 1.37
CA SER A 185 -18.05 1.28 0.32
C SER A 185 -16.99 0.18 0.49
N TYR A 186 -15.93 0.45 1.24
CA TYR A 186 -14.91 -0.56 1.58
C TYR A 186 -15.35 -1.33 2.82
N LEU A 187 -15.49 -2.65 2.68
CA LEU A 187 -15.85 -3.50 3.81
C LEU A 187 -14.73 -3.53 4.85
N SER A 188 -15.11 -3.45 6.11
CA SER A 188 -14.21 -3.70 7.23
C SER A 188 -14.18 -5.19 7.55
N GLY A 189 -13.05 -5.68 8.05
CA GLY A 189 -12.93 -7.03 8.62
C GLY A 189 -13.80 -7.25 9.87
N LEU A 190 -14.42 -6.18 10.42
CA LEU A 190 -15.35 -6.23 11.55
C LEU A 190 -16.82 -6.40 11.13
N GLU A 191 -17.14 -6.29 9.85
CA GLU A 191 -18.50 -6.49 9.38
C GLU A 191 -18.98 -7.92 9.70
N PRO A 192 -20.19 -8.10 10.23
CA PRO A 192 -20.67 -9.42 10.67
C PRO A 192 -20.61 -10.50 9.57
N GLU A 193 -20.91 -10.12 8.35
CA GLU A 193 -20.82 -11.02 7.19
C GLU A 193 -19.38 -11.41 6.83
N VAL A 194 -18.43 -10.47 7.00
CA VAL A 194 -17.00 -10.74 6.77
C VAL A 194 -16.46 -11.65 7.87
N VAL A 195 -16.80 -11.37 9.13
CA VAL A 195 -16.43 -12.22 10.27
C VAL A 195 -16.94 -13.63 10.07
N LYS A 196 -18.21 -13.82 9.66
CA LYS A 196 -18.77 -15.14 9.39
C LYS A 196 -18.03 -15.87 8.27
N ARG A 197 -17.72 -15.21 7.15
CA ARG A 197 -16.96 -15.83 6.05
C ARG A 197 -15.57 -16.26 6.51
N ARG A 198 -14.90 -15.44 7.31
CA ARG A 198 -13.60 -15.77 7.91
C ARG A 198 -13.69 -16.97 8.86
N GLU A 199 -14.74 -17.08 9.66
CA GLU A 199 -14.96 -18.25 10.52
C GLU A 199 -15.14 -19.53 9.72
N ASP A 200 -15.81 -19.46 8.58
CA ASP A 200 -15.95 -20.61 7.65
C ASP A 200 -14.60 -20.96 7.01
N SER A 201 -13.79 -19.96 6.63
CA SER A 201 -12.44 -20.20 6.11
C SER A 201 -11.51 -20.77 7.19
N ARG A 202 -11.57 -20.24 8.41
CA ARG A 202 -10.81 -20.76 9.57
C ARG A 202 -11.13 -22.24 9.82
N ARG A 203 -12.40 -22.64 9.82
CA ARG A 203 -12.80 -24.04 9.99
C ARG A 203 -12.17 -24.92 8.91
N ARG A 204 -12.24 -24.54 7.66
CA ARG A 204 -11.64 -25.29 6.55
C ARG A 204 -10.13 -25.44 6.70
N ILE A 205 -9.44 -24.37 7.13
CA ILE A 205 -7.99 -24.38 7.36
C ILE A 205 -7.65 -25.34 8.53
N LEU A 206 -8.40 -25.26 9.63
CA LEU A 206 -8.22 -26.15 10.77
C LEU A 206 -8.48 -27.63 10.39
N ASP A 207 -9.55 -27.89 9.63
CA ASP A 207 -9.87 -29.23 9.15
C ASP A 207 -8.77 -29.79 8.24
N LEU A 208 -8.25 -28.97 7.31
CA LEU A 208 -7.17 -29.37 6.39
C LEU A 208 -5.87 -29.70 7.15
N LEU A 209 -5.53 -28.88 8.15
CA LEU A 209 -4.26 -29.00 8.89
C LEU A 209 -4.36 -29.87 10.16
N GLY A 210 -5.54 -30.41 10.46
CA GLY A 210 -5.80 -31.21 11.67
C GLY A 210 -5.63 -30.43 12.95
N GLY A 211 -5.92 -29.11 12.94
CA GLY A 211 -5.77 -28.22 14.07
C GLY A 211 -7.06 -28.00 14.86
N SER A 212 -6.91 -27.48 16.09
CA SER A 212 -7.97 -27.08 17.01
C SER A 212 -8.07 -25.56 17.14
N MET A 213 -9.06 -25.06 17.88
CA MET A 213 -9.16 -23.63 18.22
C MET A 213 -8.04 -23.17 19.16
N ASP A 214 -7.48 -24.05 19.97
CA ASP A 214 -6.32 -23.74 20.80
C ASP A 214 -5.08 -23.55 19.93
N ASP A 215 -4.92 -24.41 18.90
CA ASP A 215 -3.86 -24.25 17.89
C ASP A 215 -4.02 -22.94 17.11
N TRP A 216 -5.26 -22.58 16.74
CA TRP A 216 -5.51 -21.30 16.06
C TRP A 216 -5.08 -20.09 16.87
N ASN A 217 -5.15 -20.16 18.19
CA ASN A 217 -4.72 -19.09 19.09
C ASN A 217 -3.22 -19.16 19.43
N ASP A 218 -2.51 -20.19 19.00
CA ASP A 218 -1.04 -20.32 19.14
C ASP A 218 -0.32 -19.79 17.89
N TYR A 219 0.42 -18.71 18.04
CA TYR A 219 1.19 -18.14 16.93
C TYR A 219 2.27 -19.09 16.40
N HIS A 220 2.80 -20.01 17.22
CA HIS A 220 3.76 -21.02 16.78
C HIS A 220 3.12 -22.03 15.82
N TRP A 221 1.85 -22.38 16.06
CA TRP A 221 1.13 -23.23 15.13
C TRP A 221 1.01 -22.60 13.73
N HIS A 222 0.66 -21.30 13.67
CA HIS A 222 0.61 -20.58 12.40
C HIS A 222 1.96 -20.52 11.68
N ARG A 223 3.05 -20.34 12.44
CA ARG A 223 4.40 -20.34 11.87
C ARG A 223 4.81 -21.68 11.28
N ARG A 224 4.42 -22.77 11.92
CA ARG A 224 4.70 -24.14 11.43
C ARG A 224 3.87 -24.52 10.20
N ASN A 225 2.73 -23.88 10.00
CA ASN A 225 1.74 -24.21 8.99
C ASN A 225 1.58 -23.11 7.93
N VAL A 226 2.65 -22.37 7.62
CA VAL A 226 2.63 -21.36 6.56
C VAL A 226 2.34 -22.03 5.21
N PHE A 227 1.38 -21.49 4.49
CA PHE A 227 1.05 -21.91 3.12
C PHE A 227 2.09 -21.34 2.16
N ALA A 228 2.93 -22.19 1.60
CA ALA A 228 4.03 -21.81 0.72
C ALA A 228 3.90 -22.38 -0.70
N GLU A 229 2.86 -23.17 -0.98
CA GLU A 229 2.63 -23.83 -2.27
C GLU A 229 1.23 -23.57 -2.78
N SER A 230 1.08 -23.37 -4.09
CA SER A 230 -0.20 -23.14 -4.75
C SER A 230 -1.20 -24.27 -4.51
N SER A 231 -0.74 -25.52 -4.47
CA SER A 231 -1.55 -26.73 -4.24
C SER A 231 -2.27 -26.66 -2.89
N SER A 232 -1.56 -26.35 -1.82
CA SER A 232 -2.14 -26.26 -0.47
C SER A 232 -3.09 -25.09 -0.32
N ILE A 233 -2.80 -23.95 -0.97
CA ILE A 233 -3.68 -22.76 -0.99
C ILE A 233 -4.97 -23.09 -1.73
N SER A 234 -4.90 -23.83 -2.84
CA SER A 234 -6.06 -24.21 -3.66
C SER A 234 -7.06 -25.13 -2.96
N GLU A 235 -6.65 -25.84 -1.89
CA GLU A 235 -7.58 -26.59 -1.04
C GLU A 235 -8.53 -25.67 -0.24
N ILE A 236 -8.10 -24.43 0.01
CA ILE A 236 -8.85 -23.48 0.84
C ILE A 236 -9.62 -22.46 -0.03
N VAL A 237 -8.98 -21.93 -1.07
CA VAL A 237 -9.52 -20.87 -1.94
C VAL A 237 -9.22 -21.14 -3.40
N ASP A 238 -10.11 -20.71 -4.29
CA ASP A 238 -9.86 -20.78 -5.72
C ASP A 238 -8.79 -19.75 -6.12
N LEU A 239 -7.81 -20.20 -6.90
CA LEU A 239 -6.78 -19.35 -7.49
C LEU A 239 -7.03 -19.19 -9.00
N THR A 240 -6.71 -18.02 -9.54
CA THR A 240 -6.70 -17.82 -10.99
C THR A 240 -5.48 -18.54 -11.61
N GLU A 241 -5.50 -18.77 -12.93
CA GLU A 241 -4.35 -19.34 -13.65
C GLU A 241 -3.08 -18.49 -13.47
N ASP A 242 -3.21 -17.17 -13.48
CA ASP A 242 -2.09 -16.24 -13.24
C ASP A 242 -1.55 -16.35 -11.81
N GLU A 243 -2.41 -16.49 -10.80
CA GLU A 243 -2.01 -16.68 -9.40
C GLU A 243 -1.29 -18.01 -9.22
N LEU A 244 -1.83 -19.11 -9.75
CA LEU A 244 -1.19 -20.41 -9.74
C LEU A 244 0.20 -20.36 -10.37
N THR A 245 0.28 -19.84 -11.60
CA THR A 245 1.53 -19.73 -12.34
C THR A 245 2.56 -18.87 -11.60
N ALA A 246 2.14 -17.75 -11.02
CA ALA A 246 3.02 -16.83 -10.31
C ALA A 246 3.58 -17.45 -9.04
N ILE A 247 2.76 -18.16 -8.25
CA ILE A 247 3.19 -18.84 -7.04
C ILE A 247 4.16 -19.97 -7.40
N ASP A 248 3.83 -20.81 -8.38
CA ASP A 248 4.67 -21.94 -8.81
C ASP A 248 6.04 -21.48 -9.33
N LEU A 249 6.05 -20.40 -10.11
CA LEU A 249 7.30 -19.79 -10.58
C LEU A 249 8.12 -19.21 -9.43
N ALA A 250 7.49 -18.52 -8.46
CA ALA A 250 8.18 -17.98 -7.29
C ALA A 250 8.82 -19.12 -6.47
N VAL A 251 8.07 -20.15 -6.16
CA VAL A 251 8.54 -21.33 -5.39
C VAL A 251 9.68 -22.05 -6.13
N LYS A 252 9.48 -22.36 -7.43
CA LYS A 252 10.48 -23.01 -8.27
C LYS A 252 11.80 -22.27 -8.31
N ASN A 253 11.76 -20.94 -8.31
CA ASN A 253 12.94 -20.07 -8.38
C ASN A 253 13.41 -19.58 -7.01
N ARG A 254 12.88 -20.13 -5.93
CA ARG A 254 13.24 -19.80 -4.55
C ARG A 254 13.05 -18.30 -4.21
N LEU A 255 12.11 -17.64 -4.85
CA LEU A 255 11.67 -16.33 -4.41
C LEU A 255 10.91 -16.51 -3.09
N PRO A 256 11.14 -15.65 -2.10
CA PRO A 256 10.42 -15.73 -0.83
C PRO A 256 8.91 -15.63 -1.06
N PHE A 257 8.17 -16.62 -0.55
CA PHE A 257 6.72 -16.67 -0.60
C PHE A 257 6.17 -17.41 0.61
N GLY A 258 5.04 -16.97 1.12
CA GLY A 258 4.32 -17.66 2.19
C GLY A 258 3.21 -16.80 2.77
N ILE A 259 2.11 -17.46 3.15
CA ILE A 259 0.90 -16.86 3.70
C ILE A 259 0.59 -17.57 5.02
N THR A 260 0.37 -16.82 6.11
CA THR A 260 -0.04 -17.43 7.38
C THR A 260 -1.46 -18.02 7.25
N PRO A 261 -1.79 -19.11 7.98
CA PRO A 261 -3.15 -19.65 8.04
C PRO A 261 -4.18 -18.57 8.42
N TYR A 262 -3.81 -17.70 9.37
CA TYR A 262 -4.65 -16.58 9.76
C TYR A 262 -4.94 -15.64 8.59
N TYR A 263 -3.91 -15.18 7.87
CA TYR A 263 -4.10 -14.23 6.78
C TYR A 263 -4.81 -14.85 5.57
N LEU A 264 -4.58 -16.15 5.30
CA LEU A 264 -5.32 -16.89 4.28
C LEU A 264 -6.83 -16.96 4.60
N SER A 265 -7.21 -16.93 5.89
CA SER A 265 -8.62 -16.88 6.27
C SER A 265 -9.35 -15.60 5.86
N LEU A 266 -8.62 -14.54 5.49
CA LEU A 266 -9.17 -13.28 4.98
C LEU A 266 -9.58 -13.38 3.50
N PHE A 267 -9.17 -14.43 2.79
CA PHE A 267 -9.49 -14.58 1.38
C PHE A 267 -10.91 -15.10 1.18
N ASP A 268 -11.59 -14.57 0.18
CA ASP A 268 -12.82 -15.15 -0.31
C ASP A 268 -12.53 -16.51 -0.98
N ARG A 269 -13.48 -17.45 -0.89
CA ARG A 269 -13.30 -18.77 -1.49
C ARG A 269 -13.17 -18.68 -2.99
N ASP A 270 -14.03 -17.89 -3.63
CA ASP A 270 -14.00 -17.73 -5.09
C ASP A 270 -12.93 -16.71 -5.52
N ALA A 271 -12.42 -16.90 -6.74
CA ALA A 271 -11.41 -16.02 -7.32
C ALA A 271 -11.99 -14.73 -7.94
N SER A 272 -13.24 -14.36 -7.60
CA SER A 272 -13.89 -13.16 -8.16
C SER A 272 -13.20 -11.87 -7.75
N ARG A 273 -12.40 -11.92 -6.69
CA ARG A 273 -11.69 -10.76 -6.09
C ARG A 273 -12.63 -9.59 -5.76
N ARG A 274 -13.87 -9.90 -5.45
CA ARG A 274 -14.87 -8.86 -5.20
C ARG A 274 -14.57 -8.07 -3.93
N TRP A 275 -14.15 -8.76 -2.87
CA TRP A 275 -13.94 -8.16 -1.55
C TRP A 275 -12.50 -8.26 -1.07
N ASP A 276 -11.82 -9.36 -1.38
CA ASP A 276 -10.48 -9.69 -0.91
C ASP A 276 -9.35 -9.27 -1.86
N HIS A 277 -9.66 -8.60 -2.96
CA HIS A 277 -8.69 -8.21 -3.98
C HIS A 277 -7.44 -7.51 -3.37
N ALA A 278 -7.66 -6.53 -2.50
CA ALA A 278 -6.57 -5.80 -1.88
C ALA A 278 -5.73 -6.67 -0.95
N VAL A 279 -6.35 -7.64 -0.27
CA VAL A 279 -5.67 -8.57 0.66
C VAL A 279 -4.83 -9.59 -0.12
N ARG A 280 -5.40 -10.19 -1.18
CA ARG A 280 -4.66 -11.11 -2.08
C ARG A 280 -3.45 -10.44 -2.72
N ALA A 281 -3.64 -9.22 -3.25
CA ALA A 281 -2.59 -8.48 -3.95
C ALA A 281 -1.37 -8.16 -3.07
N GLN A 282 -1.51 -8.21 -1.76
CA GLN A 282 -0.40 -7.96 -0.85
C GLN A 282 0.55 -9.14 -0.70
N VAL A 283 0.09 -10.36 -0.97
CA VAL A 283 0.85 -11.58 -0.69
C VAL A 283 0.98 -12.50 -1.89
N ILE A 284 0.03 -12.49 -2.83
CA ILE A 284 0.15 -13.22 -4.08
C ILE A 284 0.83 -12.31 -5.11
N PRO A 285 2.07 -12.61 -5.54
CA PRO A 285 2.77 -11.77 -6.48
C PRO A 285 2.10 -11.80 -7.86
N PRO A 286 1.95 -10.65 -8.54
CA PRO A 286 1.52 -10.64 -9.93
C PRO A 286 2.53 -11.39 -10.82
N LEU A 287 2.05 -12.11 -11.81
CA LEU A 287 2.91 -12.87 -12.74
C LEU A 287 3.93 -11.96 -13.44
N SER A 288 3.55 -10.72 -13.76
CA SER A 288 4.45 -9.70 -14.31
C SER A 288 5.61 -9.34 -13.38
N TYR A 289 5.35 -9.24 -12.07
CA TYR A 289 6.38 -9.00 -11.06
C TYR A 289 7.36 -10.17 -10.97
N VAL A 290 6.86 -11.41 -10.89
CA VAL A 290 7.71 -12.61 -10.84
C VAL A 290 8.60 -12.67 -12.07
N ASN A 291 8.05 -12.47 -13.26
CA ASN A 291 8.80 -12.44 -14.52
C ASN A 291 9.85 -11.33 -14.56
N ALA A 292 9.54 -10.14 -14.00
CA ALA A 292 10.49 -9.03 -13.94
C ALA A 292 11.68 -9.36 -13.02
N VAL A 293 11.43 -9.96 -11.86
CA VAL A 293 12.49 -10.39 -10.91
C VAL A 293 13.36 -11.50 -11.51
N LEU A 294 12.76 -12.42 -12.26
CA LEU A 294 13.46 -13.53 -12.93
C LEU A 294 14.11 -13.12 -14.27
N SER A 295 13.95 -11.87 -14.69
CA SER A 295 14.52 -11.39 -15.94
C SER A 295 16.05 -11.52 -15.97
N PRO A 296 16.65 -11.87 -17.12
CA PRO A 296 18.12 -11.87 -17.31
C PRO A 296 18.79 -10.52 -17.06
N ARG A 297 18.02 -9.43 -16.95
CA ARG A 297 18.51 -8.10 -16.57
C ARG A 297 18.82 -7.97 -15.07
N VAL A 298 18.28 -8.87 -14.25
CA VAL A 298 18.57 -8.92 -12.81
C VAL A 298 19.74 -9.90 -12.60
N HIS A 299 20.91 -9.37 -12.30
CA HIS A 299 22.13 -10.17 -12.14
C HIS A 299 22.36 -10.61 -10.69
N GLY A 300 21.63 -10.01 -9.75
CA GLY A 300 21.73 -10.37 -8.34
C GLY A 300 20.76 -9.59 -7.46
N PRO A 301 20.70 -9.95 -6.16
CA PRO A 301 19.78 -9.31 -5.22
C PRO A 301 19.93 -7.78 -5.15
N GLY A 302 21.16 -7.27 -5.31
CA GLY A 302 21.42 -5.82 -5.28
C GLY A 302 20.73 -5.02 -6.39
N ASP A 303 20.38 -5.64 -7.51
CA ASP A 303 19.64 -4.99 -8.59
C ASP A 303 18.17 -4.72 -8.21
N LEU A 304 17.68 -5.42 -7.18
CA LEU A 304 16.36 -5.24 -6.61
C LEU A 304 16.32 -4.25 -5.44
N ASP A 305 17.45 -3.66 -5.07
CA ASP A 305 17.54 -2.60 -4.05
C ASP A 305 17.03 -1.26 -4.62
N PHE A 306 15.72 -1.16 -4.82
CA PHE A 306 15.07 0.04 -5.36
C PHE A 306 15.27 1.29 -4.52
N MET A 307 15.46 1.10 -3.21
CA MET A 307 15.63 2.19 -2.27
C MET A 307 17.08 2.61 -2.09
N LYS A 308 18.02 1.92 -2.75
CA LYS A 308 19.47 2.14 -2.59
C LYS A 308 19.91 2.02 -1.12
N GLU A 309 19.40 1.00 -0.44
CA GLU A 309 19.66 0.76 0.97
C GLU A 309 21.15 0.47 1.20
N GLY A 310 21.78 -0.29 0.32
CA GLY A 310 23.23 -0.52 0.35
C GLY A 310 24.07 0.76 0.34
N GLN A 311 23.57 1.85 -0.31
CA GLN A 311 24.27 3.14 -0.31
C GLN A 311 24.04 3.98 0.95
N THR A 312 23.11 3.58 1.80
CA THR A 312 22.74 4.27 3.05
C THR A 312 23.02 3.44 4.29
N SER A 313 23.66 2.29 4.12
CA SER A 313 24.06 1.38 5.20
C SER A 313 25.55 1.52 5.48
N PRO A 314 25.95 2.23 6.56
CA PRO A 314 27.37 2.46 6.88
C PRO A 314 28.08 1.20 7.36
N ILE A 315 27.34 0.26 7.94
CA ILE A 315 27.81 -1.08 8.33
C ILE A 315 26.65 -2.08 8.16
N ASP A 316 26.93 -3.36 8.27
CA ASP A 316 25.93 -4.41 8.29
C ASP A 316 24.90 -4.16 9.40
N LEU A 317 23.68 -4.52 9.17
CA LEU A 317 22.51 -4.35 10.05
C LEU A 317 22.10 -2.90 10.34
N VAL A 318 22.86 -1.88 9.93
CA VAL A 318 22.50 -0.49 10.18
C VAL A 318 22.26 0.26 8.88
N THR A 319 21.10 0.91 8.76
CA THR A 319 20.77 1.81 7.65
C THR A 319 20.46 3.19 8.21
N ARG A 320 21.11 4.24 7.70
CA ARG A 320 20.89 5.63 8.14
C ARG A 320 20.55 6.53 6.96
N ARG A 321 19.27 6.92 6.85
CA ARG A 321 18.76 7.82 5.81
C ARG A 321 18.38 9.19 6.35
N TYR A 322 18.21 9.31 7.66
CA TYR A 322 17.74 10.51 8.34
C TYR A 322 18.77 10.98 9.36
N PRO A 323 18.79 12.30 9.67
CA PRO A 323 19.79 12.84 10.60
C PRO A 323 19.76 12.21 11.99
N MET A 324 18.56 11.94 12.52
CA MET A 324 18.36 11.51 13.91
C MET A 324 17.85 10.08 14.07
N ILE A 325 17.53 9.40 12.97
CA ILE A 325 16.94 8.06 12.97
C ILE A 325 17.90 7.10 12.25
N ALA A 326 18.18 5.96 12.86
CA ALA A 326 18.81 4.84 12.20
C ALA A 326 17.97 3.56 12.34
N ILE A 327 18.05 2.73 11.32
CA ILE A 327 17.37 1.44 11.25
C ILE A 327 18.35 0.38 11.73
N LEU A 328 17.90 -0.53 12.58
CA LEU A 328 18.60 -1.74 13.00
C LEU A 328 17.87 -2.96 12.45
N LYS A 329 18.56 -3.85 11.73
CA LYS A 329 18.01 -5.01 11.03
C LYS A 329 18.53 -6.33 11.62
N PRO A 330 18.12 -6.72 12.83
CA PRO A 330 18.69 -7.89 13.51
C PRO A 330 18.14 -9.22 13.00
N TYR A 331 17.04 -9.18 12.24
CA TYR A 331 16.25 -10.34 11.84
C TYR A 331 15.83 -10.23 10.37
N ASN A 332 16.02 -11.27 9.57
CA ASN A 332 15.85 -11.22 8.13
C ASN A 332 14.74 -12.11 7.56
N THR A 333 13.78 -12.55 8.40
CA THR A 333 12.58 -13.25 7.91
C THR A 333 11.30 -12.65 8.46
N CYS A 334 10.17 -13.05 7.86
CA CYS A 334 8.82 -12.63 8.25
C CYS A 334 7.93 -13.85 8.41
N ALA A 335 6.80 -13.72 9.12
CA ALA A 335 5.77 -14.75 9.19
C ALA A 335 5.07 -14.94 7.83
N GLN A 336 5.09 -13.91 7.01
CA GLN A 336 4.43 -13.82 5.72
C GLN A 336 5.21 -12.85 4.82
N ILE A 337 5.28 -13.13 3.53
CA ILE A 337 5.99 -12.27 2.58
C ILE A 337 5.00 -11.31 1.92
N CYS A 338 5.30 -10.02 2.00
CA CYS A 338 4.52 -8.98 1.34
C CYS A 338 5.11 -8.69 -0.05
N VAL A 339 4.25 -8.65 -1.09
CA VAL A 339 4.67 -8.37 -2.48
C VAL A 339 5.34 -7.00 -2.61
N TYR A 340 4.84 -6.00 -1.89
CA TYR A 340 5.36 -4.62 -1.92
C TYR A 340 6.59 -4.39 -1.02
N CYS A 341 7.17 -5.44 -0.42
CA CYS A 341 8.30 -5.30 0.47
C CYS A 341 9.51 -4.74 -0.28
N GLN A 342 9.99 -3.57 0.15
CA GLN A 342 11.18 -2.94 -0.41
C GLN A 342 12.47 -3.72 -0.13
N ARG A 343 12.42 -4.74 0.76
CA ARG A 343 13.54 -5.60 1.16
C ARG A 343 13.39 -7.05 0.72
N ASN A 344 12.50 -7.35 -0.24
CA ASN A 344 12.34 -8.72 -0.73
C ASN A 344 13.65 -9.37 -1.20
N TRP A 345 14.60 -8.57 -1.65
CA TRP A 345 15.93 -9.01 -2.05
C TRP A 345 16.82 -9.47 -0.88
N GLU A 346 16.53 -9.02 0.35
CA GLU A 346 17.29 -9.28 1.58
C GLU A 346 16.58 -10.30 2.49
N ILE A 347 15.26 -10.46 2.35
CA ILE A 347 14.43 -11.32 3.21
C ILE A 347 14.63 -12.78 2.84
N GLY A 348 14.95 -13.60 3.84
CA GLY A 348 14.99 -15.05 3.72
C GLY A 348 13.60 -15.69 3.66
N ASN A 349 13.56 -16.97 3.29
CA ASN A 349 12.31 -17.72 3.22
C ASN A 349 11.63 -17.82 4.59
N VAL A 350 10.30 -17.79 4.62
CA VAL A 350 9.45 -17.94 5.82
C VAL A 350 9.73 -19.22 6.61
N THR A 351 10.19 -20.29 5.94
CA THR A 351 10.55 -21.58 6.55
C THR A 351 11.95 -21.63 7.13
N GLY A 352 12.78 -20.61 6.92
CA GLY A 352 14.21 -20.54 7.34
C GLY A 352 14.44 -19.82 8.67
N ALA A 353 13.52 -19.85 9.59
CA ALA A 353 13.55 -19.05 10.83
C ALA A 353 14.78 -19.27 11.72
N GLU A 354 15.40 -20.44 11.70
CA GLU A 354 16.57 -20.77 12.53
C GLU A 354 17.84 -19.98 12.14
N GLN A 355 17.93 -19.50 10.92
CA GLN A 355 19.08 -18.71 10.40
C GLN A 355 18.74 -17.23 10.23
N ALA A 356 17.57 -16.80 10.69
CA ALA A 356 17.08 -15.45 10.44
C ALA A 356 17.69 -14.39 11.38
N LEU A 357 18.13 -14.79 12.56
CA LEU A 357 18.78 -13.89 13.52
C LEU A 357 20.23 -13.64 13.10
N ALA A 358 20.62 -12.38 13.06
CA ALA A 358 22.01 -12.00 12.83
C ALA A 358 22.93 -12.53 13.94
N SER A 359 24.23 -12.68 13.65
CA SER A 359 25.19 -13.13 14.66
C SER A 359 25.26 -12.16 15.83
N LYS A 360 25.62 -12.67 17.00
CA LYS A 360 25.82 -11.82 18.19
C LYS A 360 26.87 -10.75 17.95
N GLU A 361 27.93 -11.09 17.21
CA GLU A 361 29.00 -10.20 16.83
C GLU A 361 28.51 -9.05 15.95
N SER A 362 27.66 -9.36 14.94
CA SER A 362 27.10 -8.34 14.07
C SER A 362 26.10 -7.43 14.81
N ILE A 363 25.31 -7.98 15.71
CA ILE A 363 24.39 -7.19 16.56
C ILE A 363 25.20 -6.26 17.49
N GLU A 364 26.26 -6.77 18.12
CA GLU A 364 27.09 -5.93 19.00
C GLU A 364 27.83 -4.83 18.22
N GLN A 365 28.32 -5.12 17.03
CA GLN A 365 28.91 -4.09 16.14
C GLN A 365 27.88 -3.00 15.80
N ALA A 366 26.64 -3.39 15.51
CA ALA A 366 25.57 -2.45 15.25
C ALA A 366 25.23 -1.59 16.48
N LEU A 367 25.13 -2.20 17.67
CA LEU A 367 24.91 -1.48 18.94
C LEU A 367 26.08 -0.53 19.26
N GLN A 368 27.32 -0.96 18.99
CA GLN A 368 28.49 -0.11 19.17
C GLN A 368 28.45 1.09 18.22
N TRP A 369 28.04 0.88 16.98
CA TRP A 369 27.82 1.97 16.03
C TRP A 369 26.81 3.00 16.57
N PHE A 370 25.67 2.56 17.16
CA PHE A 370 24.72 3.48 17.79
C PHE A 370 25.36 4.26 18.93
N ARG A 371 26.16 3.64 19.81
CA ARG A 371 26.88 4.31 20.93
C ARG A 371 27.81 5.41 20.42
N GLU A 372 28.48 5.18 19.29
CA GLU A 372 29.42 6.11 18.66
C GLU A 372 28.76 7.26 17.89
N HIS A 373 27.41 7.20 17.70
CA HIS A 373 26.67 8.20 16.96
C HIS A 373 25.62 8.93 17.82
N PRO A 374 26.05 9.80 18.78
CA PRO A 374 25.15 10.40 19.78
C PRO A 374 24.08 11.33 19.22
N ARG A 375 24.14 11.66 17.92
CA ARG A 375 23.06 12.42 17.25
C ARG A 375 21.91 11.54 16.76
N VAL A 376 22.06 10.23 16.79
CA VAL A 376 20.98 9.27 16.50
C VAL A 376 20.19 9.06 17.78
N SER A 377 19.07 9.78 17.89
CA SER A 377 18.21 9.73 19.08
C SER A 377 17.06 8.72 18.94
N GLU A 378 16.93 8.10 17.78
CA GLU A 378 15.85 7.16 17.50
C GLU A 378 16.37 5.90 16.79
N ALA A 379 16.08 4.74 17.36
CA ALA A 379 16.37 3.42 16.77
C ALA A 379 15.07 2.80 16.24
N LEU A 380 15.01 2.52 14.94
CA LEU A 380 13.93 1.75 14.31
C LEU A 380 14.41 0.31 14.08
N ILE A 381 13.89 -0.62 14.85
CA ILE A 381 14.16 -2.05 14.70
C ILE A 381 13.22 -2.60 13.63
N THR A 382 13.77 -3.17 12.56
CA THR A 382 13.01 -3.76 11.45
C THR A 382 13.92 -4.72 10.67
N GLY A 383 13.80 -4.86 9.37
CA GLY A 383 14.55 -5.79 8.51
C GLY A 383 13.59 -6.78 7.88
N GLY A 384 13.53 -8.01 8.40
CA GLY A 384 12.35 -8.82 8.41
C GLY A 384 11.37 -8.31 9.47
N ASP A 385 10.62 -9.16 10.09
CA ASP A 385 9.74 -8.75 11.19
C ASP A 385 10.37 -9.06 12.54
N PRO A 386 10.90 -8.06 13.27
CA PRO A 386 11.62 -8.28 14.51
C PRO A 386 10.74 -8.83 15.64
N ALA A 387 9.42 -8.61 15.59
CA ALA A 387 8.52 -9.15 16.58
C ALA A 387 8.32 -10.69 16.47
N LEU A 388 8.88 -11.32 15.41
CA LEU A 388 8.98 -12.78 15.30
C LEU A 388 10.11 -13.40 16.13
N MET A 389 11.08 -12.61 16.58
CA MET A 389 12.13 -13.12 17.46
C MET A 389 11.51 -13.70 18.74
N ASP A 390 12.17 -14.68 19.33
CA ASP A 390 11.79 -15.19 20.63
C ASP A 390 11.80 -14.05 21.66
N ASP A 391 10.87 -14.12 22.63
CA ASP A 391 10.67 -13.05 23.61
C ASP A 391 11.97 -12.66 24.32
N ALA A 392 12.77 -13.63 24.75
CA ALA A 392 14.04 -13.38 25.41
C ALA A 392 15.01 -12.58 24.55
N ILE A 393 15.11 -12.93 23.25
CA ILE A 393 16.00 -12.26 22.29
C ILE A 393 15.53 -10.84 22.02
N LEU A 394 14.23 -10.65 21.82
CA LEU A 394 13.65 -9.32 21.60
C LEU A 394 13.86 -8.42 22.81
N ILE A 395 13.65 -8.95 24.02
CA ILE A 395 13.80 -8.21 25.28
C ILE A 395 15.28 -7.83 25.50
N ASP A 396 16.22 -8.75 25.30
CA ASP A 396 17.65 -8.49 25.42
C ASP A 396 18.12 -7.40 24.45
N LEU A 397 17.61 -7.42 23.23
CA LEU A 397 17.90 -6.39 22.23
C LEU A 397 17.32 -5.03 22.65
N LEU A 398 16.06 -5.00 23.10
CA LEU A 398 15.42 -3.77 23.60
C LEU A 398 16.18 -3.20 24.80
N GLN A 399 16.63 -4.06 25.72
CA GLN A 399 17.45 -3.63 26.86
C GLN A 399 18.78 -3.02 26.39
N SER A 400 19.47 -3.70 25.47
CA SER A 400 20.75 -3.22 24.93
C SER A 400 20.65 -1.85 24.25
N ILE A 401 19.54 -1.59 23.54
CA ILE A 401 19.29 -0.29 22.92
C ILE A 401 18.87 0.75 23.96
N SER A 402 18.04 0.33 24.93
CA SER A 402 17.58 1.18 26.02
C SER A 402 18.70 1.71 26.91
N ASP A 403 19.81 0.96 27.03
CA ASP A 403 21.01 1.35 27.78
C ASP A 403 21.84 2.43 27.06
N ILE A 404 21.57 2.70 25.79
CA ILE A 404 22.20 3.77 25.02
C ILE A 404 21.54 5.09 25.35
N LYS A 405 22.12 5.89 26.23
CA LYS A 405 21.52 7.06 26.90
C LYS A 405 20.93 8.12 25.95
N HIS A 406 21.48 8.27 24.76
CA HIS A 406 21.01 9.27 23.79
C HIS A 406 19.88 8.76 22.90
N VAL A 407 19.56 7.46 22.94
CA VAL A 407 18.42 6.90 22.23
C VAL A 407 17.16 7.11 23.09
N SER A 408 16.43 8.16 22.79
CA SER A 408 15.21 8.56 23.49
C SER A 408 13.95 7.90 22.93
N ARG A 409 14.02 7.30 21.74
CA ARG A 409 12.90 6.59 21.13
C ARG A 409 13.34 5.28 20.49
N ILE A 410 12.63 4.21 20.82
CA ILE A 410 12.75 2.90 20.19
C ILE A 410 11.46 2.65 19.42
N ARG A 411 11.57 2.31 18.14
CA ARG A 411 10.43 1.85 17.33
C ARG A 411 10.64 0.42 16.88
N ILE A 412 9.60 -0.40 17.00
CA ILE A 412 9.56 -1.75 16.45
C ILE A 412 8.64 -1.73 15.24
N GLY A 413 9.22 -1.88 14.05
CA GLY A 413 8.48 -1.99 12.79
C GLY A 413 8.01 -3.43 12.59
N THR A 414 6.71 -3.68 12.73
CA THR A 414 6.14 -5.02 12.64
C THR A 414 4.79 -5.00 11.93
N ARG A 415 4.52 -6.02 11.14
CA ARG A 415 3.21 -6.24 10.56
C ARG A 415 2.45 -7.41 11.22
N LEU A 416 3.00 -7.99 12.27
CA LEU A 416 2.36 -9.12 12.96
C LEU A 416 0.96 -8.81 13.53
N PRO A 417 0.61 -7.59 13.99
CA PRO A 417 -0.77 -7.29 14.38
C PRO A 417 -1.79 -7.57 13.27
N VAL A 418 -1.33 -7.52 11.99
CA VAL A 418 -2.16 -7.73 10.80
C VAL A 418 -2.08 -9.16 10.28
N VAL A 419 -0.88 -9.79 10.31
CA VAL A 419 -0.65 -11.07 9.63
C VAL A 419 -0.56 -12.27 10.60
N LEU A 420 -0.38 -11.99 11.89
CA LEU A 420 -0.26 -12.98 12.97
C LEU A 420 -0.58 -12.35 14.33
N PRO A 421 -1.79 -11.83 14.55
CA PRO A 421 -2.15 -11.07 15.77
C PRO A 421 -1.97 -11.86 17.06
N MET A 422 -2.05 -13.19 17.02
CA MET A 422 -1.87 -14.07 18.18
C MET A 422 -0.47 -13.97 18.80
N ARG A 423 0.49 -13.37 18.09
CA ARG A 423 1.83 -13.10 18.62
C ARG A 423 1.83 -12.10 19.77
N PHE A 424 0.87 -11.18 19.79
CA PHE A 424 0.75 -10.16 20.83
C PHE A 424 -0.06 -10.67 22.01
N THR A 425 0.60 -11.47 22.87
CA THR A 425 0.03 -11.93 24.13
C THR A 425 0.18 -10.85 25.19
N ASP A 426 -0.71 -10.85 26.19
CA ASP A 426 -0.65 -9.91 27.33
C ASP A 426 0.75 -9.93 27.98
N GLY A 427 1.35 -11.12 28.16
CA GLY A 427 2.69 -11.27 28.74
C GLY A 427 3.80 -10.61 27.94
N LEU A 428 3.75 -10.72 26.60
CA LEU A 428 4.70 -10.02 25.72
C LEU A 428 4.50 -8.51 25.82
N VAL A 429 3.26 -8.05 25.69
CA VAL A 429 2.92 -6.61 25.71
C VAL A 429 3.32 -5.96 27.02
N ASP A 430 3.02 -6.59 28.17
CA ASP A 430 3.44 -6.12 29.49
C ASP A 430 4.97 -6.03 29.60
N THR A 431 5.69 -6.97 29.00
CA THR A 431 7.14 -7.01 29.09
C THR A 431 7.79 -5.96 28.23
N ILE A 432 7.37 -5.80 26.96
CA ILE A 432 7.91 -4.75 26.09
C ILE A 432 7.47 -3.36 26.55
N GLY A 433 6.29 -3.24 27.15
CA GLY A 433 5.77 -1.98 27.71
C GLY A 433 6.67 -1.37 28.80
N ARG A 434 7.49 -2.18 29.49
CA ARG A 434 8.46 -1.69 30.50
C ARG A 434 9.53 -0.76 29.93
N PHE A 435 9.76 -0.82 28.60
CA PHE A 435 10.69 0.07 27.91
C PHE A 435 10.05 1.43 27.53
N HIS A 436 8.74 1.58 27.67
CA HIS A 436 8.07 2.86 27.50
C HIS A 436 8.08 3.63 28.83
N ARG A 437 8.99 4.58 28.96
CA ARG A 437 9.28 5.33 30.19
C ARG A 437 9.34 6.84 29.93
N PRO A 438 8.25 7.48 29.47
CA PRO A 438 8.26 8.91 29.21
C PRO A 438 8.50 9.70 30.53
N PRO A 439 9.15 10.90 30.49
CA PRO A 439 9.63 11.55 29.27
C PRO A 439 11.03 11.09 28.82
N GLY A 440 11.65 10.14 29.49
CA GLY A 440 13.04 9.73 29.24
C GLY A 440 13.21 8.89 27.99
N GLN A 441 12.31 7.94 27.76
CA GLN A 441 12.37 7.04 26.61
C GLN A 441 10.98 6.62 26.17
N ASP A 442 10.71 6.75 24.87
CA ASP A 442 9.50 6.24 24.21
C ASP A 442 9.75 4.88 23.59
N LEU A 443 8.80 3.95 23.75
CA LEU A 443 8.69 2.75 22.93
C LEU A 443 7.43 2.85 22.07
N CYS A 444 7.57 2.63 20.77
CA CYS A 444 6.45 2.67 19.81
C CYS A 444 6.45 1.41 18.94
N LEU A 445 5.28 0.81 18.75
CA LEU A 445 5.06 -0.16 17.70
C LEU A 445 4.63 0.59 16.43
N VAL A 446 5.26 0.29 15.31
CA VAL A 446 4.92 0.84 13.99
C VAL A 446 4.38 -0.29 13.14
N THR A 447 3.10 -0.25 12.86
CA THR A 447 2.43 -1.23 12.01
C THR A 447 1.63 -0.53 10.92
N HIS A 448 1.26 -1.25 9.90
CA HIS A 448 0.34 -0.76 8.88
C HIS A 448 -0.73 -1.74 8.50
N PHE A 449 -1.96 -1.21 8.36
CA PHE A 449 -3.09 -1.86 7.73
C PHE A 449 -3.22 -1.27 6.33
N GLU A 450 -3.09 -2.08 5.31
CA GLU A 450 -3.16 -1.65 3.91
C GLU A 450 -4.60 -1.53 3.43
N HIS A 451 -5.53 -2.23 4.08
CA HIS A 451 -6.94 -2.21 3.73
C HIS A 451 -7.83 -2.44 4.97
N SER A 452 -9.01 -1.84 4.97
CA SER A 452 -10.01 -1.98 6.06
C SER A 452 -10.42 -3.45 6.31
N TYR A 453 -10.33 -4.30 5.31
CA TYR A 453 -10.60 -5.74 5.42
C TYR A 453 -9.66 -6.49 6.37
N GLU A 454 -8.47 -5.96 6.62
CA GLU A 454 -7.48 -6.49 7.58
C GLU A 454 -7.81 -6.12 9.04
N ILE A 455 -8.72 -5.16 9.26
CA ILE A 455 -9.15 -4.77 10.61
C ILE A 455 -10.13 -5.83 11.11
N THR A 456 -9.61 -6.87 11.71
CA THR A 456 -10.37 -7.99 12.24
C THR A 456 -10.48 -7.90 13.77
N PRO A 457 -11.38 -8.66 14.41
CA PRO A 457 -11.45 -8.70 15.88
C PRO A 457 -10.10 -9.08 16.54
N GLU A 458 -9.38 -10.03 15.95
CA GLU A 458 -8.07 -10.46 16.45
C GLU A 458 -7.00 -9.36 16.26
N ALA A 459 -7.01 -8.68 15.11
CA ALA A 459 -6.08 -7.58 14.86
C ALA A 459 -6.36 -6.39 15.78
N VAL A 460 -7.62 -6.05 16.02
CA VAL A 460 -8.02 -5.02 17.00
C VAL A 460 -7.56 -5.38 18.42
N LYS A 461 -7.66 -6.66 18.79
CA LYS A 461 -7.17 -7.10 20.11
C LYS A 461 -5.65 -6.98 20.22
N ALA A 462 -4.91 -7.19 19.14
CA ALA A 462 -3.45 -7.13 19.13
C ALA A 462 -2.90 -5.70 19.21
N VAL A 463 -3.67 -4.69 18.74
CA VAL A 463 -3.33 -3.25 18.79
C VAL A 463 -3.76 -2.61 20.11
#